data_7e301bd2a8878f198137ec717a876d21
#
_entry.id   7e301bd2a8878f198137ec717a876d21
#
_cell.length_a   1.000
_cell.length_b   1.000
_cell.length_c   1.000
_cell.angle_alpha   90.00
_cell.angle_beta   90.00
_cell.angle_gamma   90.00
#
_symmetry.space_group_name_H-M   'P 1'
#
loop_
_entity.id
_entity.type
_entity.pdbx_description
1 polymer ?
#
loop_
_entity_poly.entity_id
_entity_poly.type
_entity_poly.pdbx_seq_one_letter_code
_entity_poly.pdbx_strand_id
1 'polypeptide(L)'
;DRSSAASDVYKRQLQHDNVVRYEERYVDTENGILYIVMELCEGGDLGTVIKRCRRTKTHLPEESVWSFFAQMTAALEACHYRTVAPSMPGAPRTVQAILHRDLKPENVFLDADQNVKLGDFGLSKQMAAQAFANTYVGTPYYMSPELATGQPYDIKSDVWALGCIVYELCALCPPFDASNQTELTRKIKQGAVPALPRPYSRDLQEAVNAMLQLDHRRRPTTRQLLQIRQIKMACR
;
A
#
# COMPACT_ATOMS: atom_id res chain seq x y z
N ASP A 1 -15.38 19.31 -13.34
CA ASP A 1 -15.97 18.21 -12.58
C ASP A 1 -15.63 18.37 -11.09
N ARG A 2 -16.66 18.61 -10.23
CA ARG A 2 -16.48 18.90 -8.80
C ARG A 2 -15.84 17.75 -8.01
N SER A 3 -15.98 16.51 -8.46
CA SER A 3 -15.39 15.31 -7.84
C SER A 3 -13.87 15.25 -8.01
N SER A 4 -13.36 15.66 -9.17
CA SER A 4 -11.93 15.72 -9.47
C SER A 4 -11.23 16.80 -8.63
N ALA A 5 -11.81 18.01 -8.55
CA ALA A 5 -11.26 19.11 -7.77
C ALA A 5 -11.17 18.81 -6.25
N ALA A 6 -12.16 18.12 -5.68
CA ALA A 6 -12.12 17.69 -4.28
C ALA A 6 -10.97 16.69 -4.01
N SER A 7 -10.76 15.71 -4.90
CA SER A 7 -9.66 14.75 -4.79
C SER A 7 -8.29 15.42 -4.75
N ASP A 8 -8.08 16.48 -5.51
CA ASP A 8 -6.80 17.20 -5.59
C ASP A 8 -6.51 18.09 -4.39
N VAL A 9 -7.55 18.71 -3.83
CA VAL A 9 -7.41 19.46 -2.57
C VAL A 9 -6.97 18.54 -1.43
N TYR A 10 -7.45 17.29 -1.42
CA TYR A 10 -7.05 16.30 -0.43
C TYR A 10 -5.59 15.86 -0.56
N LYS A 11 -5.09 15.66 -1.78
CA LYS A 11 -3.70 15.24 -2.02
C LYS A 11 -2.69 16.32 -1.63
N ARG A 12 -2.99 17.61 -1.92
CA ARG A 12 -2.11 18.73 -1.57
C ARG A 12 -1.93 18.94 -0.06
N GLN A 13 -2.80 18.36 0.77
CA GLN A 13 -2.79 18.59 2.22
C GLN A 13 -2.11 17.48 3.03
N LEU A 14 -1.78 16.32 2.43
CA LEU A 14 -1.05 15.27 3.11
C LEU A 14 0.44 15.45 2.87
N GLN A 15 1.14 16.01 3.87
CA GLN A 15 2.59 16.09 3.89
C GLN A 15 3.11 15.04 4.88
N HIS A 16 3.89 14.10 4.41
CA HIS A 16 4.51 13.06 5.21
C HIS A 16 5.78 12.58 4.50
N ASP A 17 6.86 12.33 5.26
CA ASP A 17 8.16 11.98 4.71
C ASP A 17 8.14 10.71 3.86
N ASN A 18 7.24 9.77 4.19
CA ASN A 18 7.09 8.51 3.46
C ASN A 18 5.91 8.51 2.46
N VAL A 19 5.43 9.67 2.02
CA VAL A 19 4.41 9.80 0.96
C VAL A 19 4.96 10.69 -0.13
N VAL A 20 4.82 10.25 -1.40
CA VAL A 20 5.23 11.05 -2.56
C VAL A 20 4.52 12.38 -2.55
N ARG A 21 5.29 13.47 -2.53
CA ARG A 21 4.75 14.82 -2.53
C ARG A 21 4.21 15.18 -3.92
N TYR A 22 2.96 15.60 -3.92
CA TYR A 22 2.32 16.16 -5.10
C TYR A 22 2.69 17.64 -5.19
N GLU A 23 3.19 18.10 -6.34
CA GLU A 23 3.57 19.50 -6.57
C GLU A 23 2.45 20.23 -7.32
N GLU A 24 2.14 19.81 -8.53
CA GLU A 24 1.23 20.51 -9.42
C GLU A 24 0.54 19.59 -10.43
N ARG A 25 -0.48 20.13 -11.11
CA ARG A 25 -1.09 19.46 -12.27
C ARG A 25 -1.37 20.47 -13.39
N TYR A 26 -1.30 19.97 -14.61
CA TYR A 26 -1.67 20.68 -15.83
C TYR A 26 -2.68 19.85 -16.61
N VAL A 27 -3.73 20.48 -17.11
CA VAL A 27 -4.73 19.84 -17.97
C VAL A 27 -4.56 20.39 -19.38
N ASP A 28 -4.15 19.53 -20.30
CA ASP A 28 -4.18 19.82 -21.72
C ASP A 28 -5.56 19.41 -22.25
N THR A 29 -6.44 20.37 -22.38
CA THR A 29 -7.82 20.15 -22.84
C THR A 29 -7.90 19.84 -24.34
N GLU A 30 -6.92 20.26 -25.13
CA GLU A 30 -6.90 20.03 -26.58
C GLU A 30 -6.59 18.57 -26.89
N ASN A 31 -5.64 17.98 -26.15
CA ASN A 31 -5.22 16.57 -26.33
C ASN A 31 -5.86 15.63 -25.30
N GLY A 32 -6.65 16.13 -24.36
CA GLY A 32 -7.28 15.32 -23.30
C GLY A 32 -6.27 14.71 -22.33
N ILE A 33 -5.11 15.35 -22.12
CA ILE A 33 -4.01 14.84 -21.28
C ILE A 33 -4.01 15.56 -19.93
N LEU A 34 -3.88 14.79 -18.84
CA LEU A 34 -3.62 15.29 -17.51
C LEU A 34 -2.16 15.02 -17.13
N TYR A 35 -1.39 16.08 -16.91
CA TYR A 35 -0.04 16.01 -16.37
C TYR A 35 -0.08 16.19 -14.85
N ILE A 36 0.58 15.28 -14.11
CA ILE A 36 0.73 15.37 -12.67
C ILE A 36 2.22 15.49 -12.36
N VAL A 37 2.60 16.58 -11.68
CA VAL A 37 3.97 16.82 -11.23
C VAL A 37 4.11 16.38 -9.79
N MET A 38 5.10 15.52 -9.53
CA MET A 38 5.38 14.95 -8.21
C MET A 38 6.88 15.01 -7.93
N GLU A 39 7.28 14.86 -6.66
CA GLU A 39 8.69 14.73 -6.30
C GLU A 39 9.31 13.52 -7.03
N LEU A 40 10.59 13.67 -7.39
CA LEU A 40 11.35 12.60 -8.03
C LEU A 40 11.86 11.61 -6.97
N CYS A 41 11.60 10.31 -7.18
CA CYS A 41 12.09 9.23 -6.34
C CYS A 41 13.21 8.48 -7.10
N GLU A 42 14.47 8.85 -6.84
CA GLU A 42 15.62 8.36 -7.61
C GLU A 42 16.01 6.91 -7.30
N GLY A 43 15.59 6.37 -6.16
CA GLY A 43 15.88 4.99 -5.73
C GLY A 43 15.07 3.90 -6.46
N GLY A 44 14.15 4.28 -7.34
CA GLY A 44 13.25 3.36 -8.03
C GLY A 44 12.08 2.93 -7.17
N ASP A 45 11.69 1.65 -7.24
CA ASP A 45 10.53 1.08 -6.54
C ASP A 45 10.86 -0.32 -5.95
N LEU A 46 10.04 -0.78 -4.99
CA LEU A 46 10.24 -2.10 -4.36
C LEU A 46 10.05 -3.27 -5.32
N GLY A 47 9.24 -3.13 -6.37
CA GLY A 47 9.12 -4.15 -7.41
C GLY A 47 10.44 -4.37 -8.15
N THR A 48 11.17 -3.30 -8.43
CA THR A 48 12.51 -3.35 -9.00
C THR A 48 13.51 -3.99 -8.03
N VAL A 49 13.44 -3.68 -6.73
CA VAL A 49 14.25 -4.32 -5.69
C VAL A 49 14.00 -5.82 -5.64
N ILE A 50 12.75 -6.26 -5.59
CA ILE A 50 12.36 -7.68 -5.59
C ILE A 50 12.87 -8.40 -6.85
N LYS A 51 12.67 -7.80 -8.04
CA LYS A 51 13.17 -8.36 -9.31
C LYS A 51 14.68 -8.52 -9.31
N ARG A 52 15.42 -7.55 -8.76
CA ARG A 52 16.88 -7.62 -8.61
C ARG A 52 17.28 -8.77 -7.69
N CYS A 53 16.67 -8.87 -6.50
CA CYS A 53 16.94 -9.95 -5.53
C CYS A 53 16.65 -11.33 -6.13
N ARG A 54 15.54 -11.47 -6.87
CA ARG A 54 15.19 -12.70 -7.58
C ARG A 54 16.23 -13.09 -8.62
N ARG A 55 16.72 -12.12 -9.41
CA ARG A 55 17.76 -12.35 -10.44
C ARG A 55 19.10 -12.76 -9.83
N THR A 56 19.49 -12.14 -8.73
CA THR A 56 20.76 -12.43 -8.04
C THR A 56 20.66 -13.60 -7.06
N LYS A 57 19.47 -14.16 -6.84
CA LYS A 57 19.18 -15.22 -5.86
C LYS A 57 19.61 -14.85 -4.44
N THR A 58 19.46 -13.57 -4.08
CA THR A 58 19.79 -13.02 -2.76
C THR A 58 18.53 -12.57 -2.05
N HIS A 59 18.44 -12.78 -0.74
CA HIS A 59 17.38 -12.22 0.07
C HIS A 59 17.77 -10.86 0.66
N LEU A 60 16.78 -10.03 0.93
CA LEU A 60 16.98 -8.79 1.65
C LEU A 60 17.38 -9.09 3.11
N PRO A 61 18.28 -8.30 3.71
CA PRO A 61 18.48 -8.35 5.16
C PRO A 61 17.16 -8.08 5.90
N GLU A 62 16.91 -8.82 6.98
CA GLU A 62 15.66 -8.66 7.73
C GLU A 62 15.47 -7.24 8.27
N GLU A 63 16.56 -6.57 8.66
CA GLU A 63 16.55 -5.17 9.08
C GLU A 63 15.98 -4.23 7.99
N SER A 64 16.37 -4.46 6.73
CA SER A 64 15.83 -3.69 5.60
C SER A 64 14.34 -3.94 5.40
N VAL A 65 13.88 -5.19 5.57
CA VAL A 65 12.45 -5.52 5.49
C VAL A 65 11.67 -4.81 6.60
N TRP A 66 12.17 -4.83 7.85
CA TRP A 66 11.54 -4.10 8.95
C TRP A 66 11.54 -2.58 8.73
N SER A 67 12.60 -2.02 8.16
CA SER A 67 12.67 -0.60 7.81
C SER A 67 11.62 -0.21 6.76
N PHE A 68 11.52 -0.95 5.67
CA PHE A 68 10.48 -0.72 4.66
C PHE A 68 9.08 -0.90 5.24
N PHE A 69 8.87 -1.94 6.04
CA PHE A 69 7.59 -2.19 6.70
C PHE A 69 7.19 -1.04 7.62
N ALA A 70 8.12 -0.54 8.45
CA ALA A 70 7.89 0.57 9.34
C ALA A 70 7.48 1.84 8.60
N GLN A 71 8.21 2.20 7.56
CA GLN A 71 7.97 3.41 6.76
C GLN A 71 6.66 3.33 5.99
N MET A 72 6.34 2.18 5.35
CA MET A 72 5.03 1.97 4.72
C MET A 72 3.88 2.08 5.72
N THR A 73 4.07 1.54 6.93
CA THR A 73 3.05 1.59 7.99
C THR A 73 2.83 3.02 8.47
N ALA A 74 3.90 3.82 8.64
CA ALA A 74 3.81 5.22 9.02
C ALA A 74 3.08 6.06 7.96
N ALA A 75 3.40 5.86 6.69
CA ALA A 75 2.71 6.50 5.58
C ALA A 75 1.21 6.17 5.56
N LEU A 76 0.86 4.89 5.70
CA LEU A 76 -0.53 4.46 5.75
C LEU A 76 -1.27 4.98 6.99
N GLU A 77 -0.60 5.07 8.16
CA GLU A 77 -1.21 5.65 9.36
C GLU A 77 -1.59 7.11 9.14
N ALA A 78 -0.68 7.90 8.56
CA ALA A 78 -0.95 9.30 8.24
C ALA A 78 -2.13 9.46 7.27
N CYS A 79 -2.32 8.52 6.35
CA CYS A 79 -3.47 8.50 5.43
C CYS A 79 -4.76 8.06 6.12
N HIS A 80 -4.73 6.94 6.86
CA HIS A 80 -5.90 6.34 7.49
C HIS A 80 -6.51 7.20 8.60
N TYR A 81 -5.68 7.98 9.29
CA TYR A 81 -6.10 8.80 10.43
C TYR A 81 -5.90 10.30 10.21
N ARG A 82 -5.94 10.71 8.95
CA ARG A 82 -5.83 12.12 8.61
C ARG A 82 -6.90 12.94 9.31
N THR A 83 -6.48 13.99 9.99
CA THR A 83 -7.38 14.94 10.65
C THR A 83 -7.63 16.13 9.72
N VAL A 84 -8.88 16.44 9.46
CA VAL A 84 -9.30 17.58 8.63
C VAL A 84 -9.80 18.71 9.51
N ALA A 85 -9.42 19.93 9.17
CA ALA A 85 -9.94 21.13 9.84
C ALA A 85 -11.48 21.22 9.63
N PRO A 86 -12.23 21.68 10.64
CA PRO A 86 -13.65 21.82 10.51
C PRO A 86 -14.01 22.89 9.46
N SER A 87 -15.11 22.68 8.75
CA SER A 87 -15.64 23.61 7.75
C SER A 87 -16.25 24.87 8.40
N MET A 88 -16.53 24.85 9.72
CA MET A 88 -17.09 25.97 10.49
C MET A 88 -16.23 26.25 11.73
N PRO A 89 -16.03 27.51 12.11
CA PRO A 89 -15.34 27.85 13.35
C PRO A 89 -16.00 27.20 14.57
N GLY A 90 -15.21 26.54 15.43
CA GLY A 90 -15.69 25.88 16.66
C GLY A 90 -16.20 24.46 16.49
N ALA A 91 -16.35 23.92 15.28
CA ALA A 91 -16.69 22.51 15.07
C ALA A 91 -15.48 21.59 15.37
N PRO A 92 -15.68 20.35 15.83
CA PRO A 92 -14.60 19.41 16.10
C PRO A 92 -13.86 18.99 14.80
N ARG A 93 -12.57 18.74 14.92
CA ARG A 93 -11.81 18.12 13.84
C ARG A 93 -12.34 16.70 13.58
N THR A 94 -12.48 16.35 12.31
CA THR A 94 -12.95 15.01 11.89
C THR A 94 -11.79 14.20 11.31
N VAL A 95 -11.80 12.89 11.58
CA VAL A 95 -10.89 11.96 10.93
C VAL A 95 -11.48 11.58 9.58
N GLN A 96 -10.73 11.81 8.51
CA GLN A 96 -11.11 11.43 7.16
C GLN A 96 -10.04 10.50 6.58
N ALA A 97 -10.35 9.21 6.50
CA ALA A 97 -9.43 8.23 5.96
C ALA A 97 -9.21 8.44 4.46
N ILE A 98 -7.94 8.43 4.06
CA ILE A 98 -7.53 8.28 2.67
C ILE A 98 -7.11 6.82 2.49
N LEU A 99 -7.78 6.10 1.60
CA LEU A 99 -7.46 4.71 1.27
C LEU A 99 -6.54 4.70 0.05
N HIS A 100 -5.49 3.86 0.10
CA HIS A 100 -4.55 3.75 -1.01
C HIS A 100 -5.16 3.04 -2.22
N ARG A 101 -5.78 1.87 -2.01
CA ARG A 101 -6.52 1.05 -2.97
C ARG A 101 -5.72 0.34 -4.07
N ASP A 102 -4.48 0.75 -4.34
CA ASP A 102 -3.59 0.11 -5.32
C ASP A 102 -2.19 -0.08 -4.71
N LEU A 103 -2.15 -0.57 -3.48
CA LEU A 103 -0.89 -0.85 -2.79
C LEU A 103 -0.25 -2.12 -3.37
N LYS A 104 0.93 -1.94 -3.96
CA LYS A 104 1.76 -2.99 -4.58
C LYS A 104 3.22 -2.53 -4.60
N PRO A 105 4.22 -3.43 -4.77
CA PRO A 105 5.62 -3.05 -4.76
C PRO A 105 6.00 -1.95 -5.75
N GLU A 106 5.37 -1.90 -6.93
CA GLU A 106 5.62 -0.90 -7.96
C GLU A 106 5.15 0.51 -7.57
N ASN A 107 4.22 0.64 -6.61
CA ASN A 107 3.73 1.91 -6.09
C ASN A 107 4.40 2.32 -4.77
N VAL A 108 5.40 1.57 -4.33
CA VAL A 108 6.26 1.88 -3.19
C VAL A 108 7.62 2.32 -3.72
N PHE A 109 7.77 3.64 -3.89
CA PHE A 109 8.99 4.24 -4.40
C PHE A 109 10.06 4.38 -3.31
N LEU A 110 11.29 4.61 -3.73
CA LEU A 110 12.44 4.88 -2.88
C LEU A 110 13.07 6.21 -3.28
N ASP A 111 13.42 7.03 -2.29
CA ASP A 111 14.22 8.23 -2.54
C ASP A 111 15.71 7.89 -2.73
N ALA A 112 16.57 8.90 -2.89
CA ALA A 112 18.01 8.72 -3.06
C ALA A 112 18.68 8.02 -1.86
N ASP A 113 18.13 8.22 -0.65
CA ASP A 113 18.62 7.62 0.59
C ASP A 113 17.97 6.25 0.89
N GLN A 114 17.20 5.70 -0.06
CA GLN A 114 16.47 4.44 0.04
C GLN A 114 15.34 4.47 1.09
N ASN A 115 14.81 5.66 1.42
CA ASN A 115 13.59 5.75 2.21
C ASN A 115 12.35 5.53 1.35
N VAL A 116 11.35 4.92 1.97
CA VAL A 116 10.06 4.66 1.31
C VAL A 116 9.29 5.95 1.05
N LYS A 117 8.73 6.04 -0.14
CA LYS A 117 7.78 7.05 -0.60
C LYS A 117 6.56 6.34 -1.19
N LEU A 118 5.44 6.29 -0.49
CA LEU A 118 4.20 5.76 -1.04
C LEU A 118 3.65 6.71 -2.09
N GLY A 119 3.42 6.20 -3.31
CA GLY A 119 2.85 6.94 -4.43
C GLY A 119 1.47 6.45 -4.84
N ASP A 120 0.93 7.12 -5.86
CA ASP A 120 -0.33 6.76 -6.52
C ASP A 120 -1.57 6.64 -5.64
N PHE A 121 -1.66 7.45 -4.57
CA PHE A 121 -2.87 7.57 -3.79
C PHE A 121 -4.06 8.04 -4.63
N GLY A 122 -5.05 7.18 -4.79
CA GLY A 122 -6.40 7.56 -5.22
C GLY A 122 -6.59 8.04 -6.65
N LEU A 123 -5.67 7.79 -7.61
CA LEU A 123 -6.03 7.78 -9.04
C LEU A 123 -7.12 6.74 -9.30
N SER A 124 -7.24 5.79 -8.39
CA SER A 124 -8.07 4.59 -8.49
C SER A 124 -9.54 4.75 -8.08
N LYS A 125 -9.99 5.87 -7.48
CA LYS A 125 -11.39 5.93 -7.00
C LYS A 125 -12.42 5.89 -8.13
N GLN A 126 -12.14 6.54 -9.26
CA GLN A 126 -12.98 6.45 -10.47
C GLN A 126 -12.57 5.26 -11.35
N MET A 127 -11.27 4.96 -11.43
CA MET A 127 -10.80 3.81 -12.21
C MET A 127 -11.11 2.48 -11.54
N ALA A 128 -11.08 2.36 -10.19
CA ALA A 128 -11.45 1.13 -9.51
C ALA A 128 -12.94 0.78 -9.72
N ALA A 129 -13.84 1.75 -9.68
CA ALA A 129 -15.25 1.49 -9.96
C ALA A 129 -15.50 1.07 -11.43
N GLN A 130 -14.72 1.60 -12.38
CA GLN A 130 -14.78 1.22 -13.80
C GLN A 130 -13.91 0.01 -14.12
N ALA A 131 -12.78 -0.19 -13.45
CA ALA A 131 -11.89 -1.34 -13.65
C ALA A 131 -12.49 -2.65 -13.09
N PHE A 132 -13.34 -2.59 -12.06
CA PHE A 132 -14.15 -3.74 -11.65
C PHE A 132 -15.18 -4.16 -12.72
N ALA A 133 -15.57 -3.24 -13.61
CA ALA A 133 -16.52 -3.52 -14.69
C ALA A 133 -15.85 -3.88 -16.03
N ASN A 134 -14.60 -3.42 -16.27
CA ASN A 134 -13.91 -3.58 -17.55
C ASN A 134 -12.44 -3.95 -17.34
N THR A 135 -12.12 -5.21 -17.54
CA THR A 135 -10.80 -5.77 -17.92
C THR A 135 -9.62 -5.33 -17.02
N TYR A 136 -9.39 -6.04 -15.93
CA TYR A 136 -8.11 -6.05 -15.25
C TYR A 136 -7.01 -6.46 -16.23
N VAL A 137 -6.14 -5.52 -16.62
CA VAL A 137 -4.88 -5.85 -17.29
C VAL A 137 -3.88 -6.22 -16.18
N GLY A 138 -3.78 -7.52 -15.83
CA GLY A 138 -2.86 -8.06 -14.85
C GLY A 138 -3.54 -8.90 -13.76
N THR A 139 -2.75 -9.70 -13.04
CA THR A 139 -3.24 -10.54 -11.95
C THR A 139 -3.24 -9.75 -10.64
N PRO A 140 -4.38 -9.64 -9.91
CA PRO A 140 -4.51 -8.80 -8.71
C PRO A 140 -3.96 -9.51 -7.45
N TYR A 141 -2.65 -9.75 -7.39
CA TYR A 141 -1.99 -10.52 -6.32
C TYR A 141 -2.17 -9.96 -4.89
N TYR A 142 -2.44 -8.66 -4.77
CA TYR A 142 -2.58 -7.95 -3.47
C TYR A 142 -4.04 -7.73 -3.08
N MET A 143 -4.98 -8.29 -3.83
CA MET A 143 -6.41 -8.17 -3.58
C MET A 143 -6.80 -8.85 -2.27
N SER A 144 -7.54 -8.14 -1.43
CA SER A 144 -8.01 -8.67 -0.15
C SER A 144 -9.22 -9.61 -0.32
N PRO A 145 -9.46 -10.51 0.65
CA PRO A 145 -10.61 -11.44 0.62
C PRO A 145 -11.97 -10.73 0.50
N GLU A 146 -12.14 -9.59 1.17
CA GLU A 146 -13.36 -8.79 1.07
C GLU A 146 -13.60 -8.28 -0.35
N LEU A 147 -12.55 -7.80 -1.03
CA LEU A 147 -12.67 -7.42 -2.44
C LEU A 147 -12.96 -8.61 -3.35
N ALA A 148 -12.31 -9.75 -3.10
CA ALA A 148 -12.55 -10.99 -3.84
C ALA A 148 -13.99 -11.53 -3.67
N THR A 149 -14.74 -11.02 -2.68
CA THR A 149 -16.13 -11.35 -2.40
C THR A 149 -17.11 -10.21 -2.64
N GLY A 150 -16.65 -9.10 -3.26
CA GLY A 150 -17.48 -7.93 -3.58
C GLY A 150 -17.89 -7.09 -2.36
N GLN A 151 -17.16 -7.22 -1.25
CA GLN A 151 -17.38 -6.41 -0.06
C GLN A 151 -16.66 -5.05 -0.18
N PRO A 152 -17.10 -4.02 0.57
CA PRO A 152 -16.46 -2.71 0.54
C PRO A 152 -15.00 -2.74 0.96
N TYR A 153 -14.17 -1.91 0.31
CA TYR A 153 -12.78 -1.65 0.66
C TYR A 153 -12.70 -0.70 1.87
N ASP A 154 -11.87 -1.03 2.84
CA ASP A 154 -11.58 -0.19 4.01
C ASP A 154 -10.08 -0.11 4.32
N ILE A 155 -9.71 0.54 5.43
CA ILE A 155 -8.32 0.66 5.89
C ILE A 155 -7.65 -0.71 6.16
N LYS A 156 -8.43 -1.75 6.44
CA LYS A 156 -7.91 -3.11 6.68
C LYS A 156 -7.58 -3.83 5.37
N SER A 157 -8.16 -3.38 4.26
CA SER A 157 -7.77 -3.86 2.93
C SER A 157 -6.38 -3.36 2.53
N ASP A 158 -6.02 -2.11 2.87
CA ASP A 158 -4.65 -1.61 2.71
C ASP A 158 -3.66 -2.40 3.59
N VAL A 159 -4.07 -2.79 4.82
CA VAL A 159 -3.24 -3.63 5.71
C VAL A 159 -3.02 -5.03 5.14
N TRP A 160 -4.01 -5.62 4.48
CA TRP A 160 -3.81 -6.88 3.75
C TRP A 160 -2.77 -6.74 2.65
N ALA A 161 -2.90 -5.72 1.80
CA ALA A 161 -1.95 -5.46 0.73
C ALA A 161 -0.53 -5.19 1.26
N LEU A 162 -0.40 -4.45 2.37
CA LEU A 162 0.86 -4.27 3.09
C LEU A 162 1.45 -5.62 3.53
N GLY A 163 0.64 -6.52 4.09
CA GLY A 163 1.06 -7.87 4.47
C GLY A 163 1.58 -8.69 3.29
N CYS A 164 0.92 -8.60 2.13
CA CYS A 164 1.36 -9.24 0.90
C CYS A 164 2.73 -8.71 0.44
N ILE A 165 2.94 -7.38 0.50
CA ILE A 165 4.23 -6.76 0.11
C ILE A 165 5.34 -7.20 1.06
N VAL A 166 5.11 -7.17 2.38
CA VAL A 166 6.11 -7.61 3.37
C VAL A 166 6.47 -9.08 3.17
N TYR A 167 5.49 -9.93 2.91
CA TYR A 167 5.74 -11.32 2.55
C TYR A 167 6.60 -11.43 1.29
N GLU A 168 6.28 -10.67 0.23
CA GLU A 168 6.98 -10.74 -1.04
C GLU A 168 8.42 -10.18 -0.96
N LEU A 169 8.69 -9.19 -0.13
CA LEU A 169 10.05 -8.73 0.16
C LEU A 169 10.93 -9.86 0.72
N CYS A 170 10.33 -10.77 1.50
CA CYS A 170 11.03 -11.92 2.08
C CYS A 170 11.11 -13.11 1.10
N ALA A 171 9.97 -13.51 0.54
CA ALA A 171 9.83 -14.73 -0.25
C ALA A 171 10.18 -14.52 -1.73
N LEU A 172 10.30 -13.26 -2.19
CA LEU A 172 10.53 -12.84 -3.58
C LEU A 172 9.41 -13.30 -4.53
N CYS A 173 8.27 -13.69 -4.00
CA CYS A 173 7.04 -14.01 -4.73
C CYS A 173 5.83 -13.65 -3.85
N PRO A 174 4.66 -13.36 -4.43
CA PRO A 174 3.47 -13.04 -3.66
C PRO A 174 3.00 -14.24 -2.81
N PRO A 175 2.32 -14.01 -1.65
CA PRO A 175 1.85 -15.10 -0.78
C PRO A 175 0.80 -15.98 -1.46
N PHE A 176 0.05 -15.42 -2.38
CA PHE A 176 -0.96 -16.10 -3.18
C PHE A 176 -0.60 -15.93 -4.67
N ASP A 177 0.04 -16.94 -5.23
CA ASP A 177 0.41 -16.97 -6.66
C ASP A 177 -0.46 -17.99 -7.39
N ALA A 178 -0.93 -17.63 -8.58
CA ALA A 178 -1.81 -18.44 -9.39
C ALA A 178 -1.69 -18.13 -10.88
N SER A 179 -2.00 -19.11 -11.72
CA SER A 179 -1.95 -18.99 -13.17
C SER A 179 -3.13 -18.18 -13.76
N ASN A 180 -4.21 -18.02 -12.98
CA ASN A 180 -5.40 -17.28 -13.41
C ASN A 180 -6.15 -16.70 -12.20
N GLN A 181 -7.04 -15.74 -12.48
CA GLN A 181 -7.79 -15.02 -11.45
C GLN A 181 -8.71 -15.92 -10.61
N THR A 182 -9.32 -16.94 -11.19
CA THR A 182 -10.21 -17.86 -10.47
C THR A 182 -9.44 -18.64 -9.41
N GLU A 183 -8.27 -19.17 -9.78
CA GLU A 183 -7.39 -19.89 -8.86
C GLU A 183 -6.84 -18.95 -7.78
N LEU A 184 -6.43 -17.74 -8.16
CA LEU A 184 -5.97 -16.73 -7.22
C LEU A 184 -7.05 -16.41 -6.17
N THR A 185 -8.28 -16.12 -6.63
CA THR A 185 -9.43 -15.86 -5.75
C THR A 185 -9.68 -17.03 -4.79
N ARG A 186 -9.56 -18.26 -5.26
CA ARG A 186 -9.69 -19.45 -4.42
C ARG A 186 -8.61 -19.52 -3.34
N LYS A 187 -7.34 -19.28 -3.70
CA LYS A 187 -6.20 -19.26 -2.75
C LYS A 187 -6.34 -18.17 -1.70
N ILE A 188 -6.73 -16.96 -2.12
CA ILE A 188 -7.01 -15.84 -1.20
C ILE A 188 -8.10 -16.21 -0.21
N LYS A 189 -9.22 -16.79 -0.67
CA LYS A 189 -10.33 -17.23 0.21
C LYS A 189 -9.94 -18.37 1.16
N GLN A 190 -8.99 -19.20 0.79
CA GLN A 190 -8.42 -20.24 1.67
C GLN A 190 -7.53 -19.65 2.76
N GLY A 191 -6.84 -18.54 2.48
CA GLY A 191 -6.01 -17.82 3.46
C GLY A 191 -4.79 -18.60 3.97
N ALA A 192 -4.34 -19.62 3.23
CA ALA A 192 -3.16 -20.41 3.60
C ALA A 192 -1.89 -19.62 3.22
N VAL A 193 -1.34 -18.88 4.18
CA VAL A 193 -0.09 -18.13 4.00
C VAL A 193 1.10 -19.07 4.18
N PRO A 194 1.98 -19.23 3.17
CA PRO A 194 3.16 -20.04 3.31
C PRO A 194 4.15 -19.47 4.35
N ALA A 195 4.99 -20.32 4.91
CA ALA A 195 6.05 -19.87 5.81
C ALA A 195 7.09 -19.02 5.06
N LEU A 196 7.59 -17.98 5.74
CA LEU A 196 8.71 -17.20 5.22
C LEU A 196 9.96 -18.08 5.09
N PRO A 197 10.79 -17.87 4.06
CA PRO A 197 12.04 -18.60 3.92
C PRO A 197 13.02 -18.27 5.06
N ARG A 198 13.95 -19.18 5.35
CA ARG A 198 15.09 -18.87 6.22
C ARG A 198 15.97 -17.83 5.51
N PRO A 199 16.54 -16.83 6.20
CA PRO A 199 16.76 -16.76 7.66
C PRO A 199 15.77 -15.86 8.44
N TYR A 200 14.60 -15.51 7.88
CA TYR A 200 13.67 -14.57 8.53
C TYR A 200 13.12 -15.09 9.85
N SER A 201 12.96 -14.15 10.79
CA SER A 201 12.55 -14.45 12.16
C SER A 201 11.08 -14.87 12.27
N ARG A 202 10.76 -15.51 13.39
CA ARG A 202 9.39 -15.84 13.76
C ARG A 202 8.55 -14.57 13.99
N ASP A 203 9.14 -13.53 14.54
CA ASP A 203 8.44 -12.25 14.79
C ASP A 203 7.93 -11.63 13.48
N LEU A 204 8.74 -11.66 12.42
CA LEU A 204 8.34 -11.17 11.11
C LEU A 204 7.23 -12.04 10.50
N GLN A 205 7.33 -13.37 10.62
CA GLN A 205 6.26 -14.29 10.20
C GLN A 205 4.95 -14.01 10.95
N GLU A 206 5.00 -13.79 12.26
CA GLU A 206 3.80 -13.47 13.07
C GLU A 206 3.18 -12.15 12.65
N ALA A 207 3.97 -11.12 12.35
CA ALA A 207 3.48 -9.84 11.84
C ALA A 207 2.79 -10.00 10.48
N VAL A 208 3.38 -10.75 9.55
CA VAL A 208 2.77 -11.07 8.26
C VAL A 208 1.44 -11.81 8.45
N ASN A 209 1.42 -12.85 9.28
CA ASN A 209 0.22 -13.65 9.55
C ASN A 209 -0.91 -12.81 10.18
N ALA A 210 -0.56 -11.83 11.03
CA ALA A 210 -1.53 -10.92 11.64
C ALA A 210 -2.19 -10.01 10.59
N MET A 211 -1.43 -9.54 9.60
CA MET A 211 -1.96 -8.71 8.51
C MET A 211 -2.78 -9.52 7.50
N LEU A 212 -2.44 -10.79 7.28
CA LEU A 212 -3.09 -11.69 6.30
C LEU A 212 -4.20 -12.56 6.93
N GLN A 213 -4.94 -12.01 7.92
CA GLN A 213 -6.15 -12.63 8.46
C GLN A 213 -7.31 -12.50 7.47
N LEU A 214 -8.04 -13.59 7.23
CA LEU A 214 -9.24 -13.59 6.36
C LEU A 214 -10.33 -12.63 6.88
N ASP A 215 -10.64 -12.71 8.19
CA ASP A 215 -11.52 -11.75 8.83
C ASP A 215 -10.79 -10.40 8.99
N HIS A 216 -11.20 -9.40 8.19
CA HIS A 216 -10.58 -8.07 8.20
C HIS A 216 -10.62 -7.41 9.60
N ARG A 217 -11.60 -7.73 10.44
CA ARG A 217 -11.71 -7.19 11.81
C ARG A 217 -10.58 -7.67 12.71
N ARG A 218 -10.00 -8.84 12.45
CA ARG A 218 -8.87 -9.41 13.19
C ARG A 218 -7.52 -8.85 12.75
N ARG A 219 -7.45 -8.22 11.57
CA ARG A 219 -6.20 -7.57 11.13
C ARG A 219 -5.89 -6.39 12.06
N PRO A 220 -4.62 -6.16 12.42
CA PRO A 220 -4.23 -4.98 13.17
C PRO A 220 -4.53 -3.70 12.36
N THR A 221 -4.72 -2.59 13.05
CA THR A 221 -4.68 -1.26 12.43
C THR A 221 -3.22 -0.83 12.23
N THR A 222 -2.97 0.17 11.37
CA THR A 222 -1.63 0.75 11.20
C THR A 222 -1.10 1.29 12.53
N ARG A 223 -1.94 1.88 13.39
CA ARG A 223 -1.58 2.30 14.76
C ARG A 223 -1.11 1.15 15.64
N GLN A 224 -1.76 -0.01 15.54
CA GLN A 224 -1.36 -1.21 16.28
C GLN A 224 -0.05 -1.79 15.73
N LEU A 225 0.15 -1.80 14.41
CA LEU A 225 1.41 -2.21 13.78
C LEU A 225 2.58 -1.34 14.23
N LEU A 226 2.42 -0.02 14.32
CA LEU A 226 3.43 0.90 14.84
C LEU A 226 3.82 0.63 16.31
N GLN A 227 3.06 -0.18 17.07
CA GLN A 227 3.42 -0.60 18.42
C GLN A 227 4.34 -1.83 18.46
N ILE A 228 4.54 -2.53 17.34
CA ILE A 228 5.48 -3.65 17.25
C ILE A 228 6.89 -3.15 17.55
N ARG A 229 7.60 -3.88 18.42
CA ARG A 229 8.92 -3.47 18.91
C ARG A 229 9.92 -3.20 17.80
N GLN A 230 9.97 -4.10 16.82
CA GLN A 230 10.89 -4.02 15.68
C GLN A 230 10.58 -2.80 14.80
N ILE A 231 9.30 -2.49 14.58
CA ILE A 231 8.86 -1.29 13.85
C ILE A 231 9.27 -0.02 14.62
N LYS A 232 9.05 0.02 15.95
CA LYS A 232 9.50 1.16 16.79
C LYS A 232 11.01 1.37 16.76
N MET A 233 11.79 0.32 16.60
CA MET A 233 13.25 0.43 16.49
C MET A 233 13.67 0.93 15.12
N ALA A 234 12.97 0.54 14.06
CA ALA A 234 13.23 0.95 12.69
C ALA A 234 12.78 2.40 12.36
N CYS A 235 11.88 2.99 13.16
CA CYS A 235 11.44 4.38 13.05
C CYS A 235 12.33 5.38 13.82
N ARG A 236 13.45 4.95 14.42
CA ARG A 236 14.41 5.80 15.15
C ARG A 236 15.61 6.15 14.27
#